data_5a89441d4d012bb9b5c7780e2f24e74a
#
_entry.id   5a89441d4d012bb9b5c7780e2f24e74a
#
_cell.length_a   1.000
_cell.length_b   1.000
_cell.length_c   1.000
_cell.angle_alpha   90.00
_cell.angle_beta   90.00
_cell.angle_gamma   90.00
#
_symmetry.space_group_name_H-M   'P 1'
#
loop_
_entity.id
_entity.type
_entity.pdbx_description
1 polymer ?
#
loop_
_entity_poly.entity_id
_entity_poly.type
_entity_poly.pdbx_seq_one_letter_code
_entity_poly.pdbx_strand_id
1 'polypeptide(L)'
;MLSFALRRILQALAVLAAVSAAAFALFYAAPADPARAACGPRCDTGQVAAVRASMGLDQPLLTQYTDYLTGIVAGRDVQDVDGSTLHCDAPCLGYSYRLHQPVTEALVDHLPVTVSLAAGALAVLVVFGLGTGFVAALRHGTRTDRLLSGFTLIGASVQIYFLGYVAQWGLVYTTGLLPLPSYTPPGTDPAAWAGGMLLPWIVLGFVNSAVFARLSRSQLLETMDEEYVRTARGKGLGRLRAHLKYTARGAAGPLVQLLGLEAGALLGGAVITETVFGLNGVGRFATEAVEGQDLPAVVGAVLLAACFVVLFVALADLVIAWLDPRIRLG
;
A
#
# COMPACT_ATOMS: atom_id res chain seq x y z
N MET A 1 22.28 15.70 9.35
CA MET A 1 21.46 14.49 9.51
C MET A 1 20.26 14.73 10.42
N LEU A 2 20.44 15.29 11.62
CA LEU A 2 19.34 15.54 12.54
C LEU A 2 18.28 16.50 11.95
N SER A 3 18.70 17.58 11.31
CA SER A 3 17.80 18.55 10.65
C SER A 3 17.03 17.93 9.48
N PHE A 4 17.66 17.06 8.70
CA PHE A 4 17.01 16.33 7.62
C PHE A 4 15.95 15.36 8.17
N ALA A 5 16.31 14.55 9.18
CA ALA A 5 15.36 13.63 9.82
C ALA A 5 14.19 14.38 10.47
N LEU A 6 14.47 15.49 11.19
CA LEU A 6 13.43 16.30 11.81
C LEU A 6 12.47 16.89 10.78
N ARG A 7 13.00 17.44 9.67
CA ARG A 7 12.17 17.97 8.57
C ARG A 7 11.28 16.88 7.96
N ARG A 8 11.81 15.67 7.78
CA ARG A 8 11.03 14.51 7.24
C ARG A 8 9.94 14.05 8.21
N ILE A 9 10.24 14.00 9.51
CA ILE A 9 9.24 13.67 10.53
C ILE A 9 8.13 14.71 10.55
N LEU A 10 8.47 16.00 10.48
CA LEU A 10 7.47 17.08 10.43
C LEU A 10 6.61 17.00 9.16
N GLN A 11 7.20 16.70 8.01
CA GLN A 11 6.46 16.49 6.76
C GLN A 11 5.53 15.27 6.87
N ALA A 12 6.00 14.15 7.43
CA ALA A 12 5.21 12.97 7.68
C ALA A 12 4.01 13.27 8.57
N LEU A 13 4.22 13.95 9.69
CA LEU A 13 3.16 14.37 10.61
C LEU A 13 2.16 15.32 9.95
N ALA A 14 2.64 16.27 9.15
CA ALA A 14 1.77 17.20 8.42
C ALA A 14 0.87 16.46 7.40
N VAL A 15 1.43 15.49 6.66
CA VAL A 15 0.66 14.66 5.72
C VAL A 15 -0.38 13.81 6.46
N LEU A 16 0.00 13.14 7.55
CA LEU A 16 -0.93 12.33 8.34
C LEU A 16 -2.04 13.20 8.96
N ALA A 17 -1.70 14.38 9.48
CA ALA A 17 -2.69 15.33 9.98
C ALA A 17 -3.64 15.81 8.88
N ALA A 18 -3.14 16.12 7.68
CA ALA A 18 -3.96 16.52 6.56
C ALA A 18 -4.90 15.39 6.10
N VAL A 19 -4.39 14.14 5.99
CA VAL A 19 -5.19 12.96 5.62
C VAL A 19 -6.25 12.69 6.70
N SER A 20 -5.90 12.74 7.98
CA SER A 20 -6.85 12.52 9.06
C SER A 20 -7.94 13.60 9.09
N ALA A 21 -7.57 14.86 8.90
CA ALA A 21 -8.53 15.96 8.82
C ALA A 21 -9.46 15.82 7.60
N ALA A 22 -8.93 15.43 6.43
CA ALA A 22 -9.73 15.20 5.24
C ALA A 22 -10.68 14.00 5.42
N ALA A 23 -10.19 12.88 5.95
CA ALA A 23 -11.00 11.71 6.23
C ALA A 23 -12.13 12.03 7.23
N PHE A 24 -11.79 12.76 8.30
CA PHE A 24 -12.76 13.22 9.29
C PHE A 24 -13.79 14.17 8.68
N ALA A 25 -13.36 15.15 7.87
CA ALA A 25 -14.27 16.08 7.20
C ALA A 25 -15.22 15.36 6.23
N LEU A 26 -14.73 14.36 5.49
CA LEU A 26 -15.58 13.52 4.62
C LEU A 26 -16.62 12.73 5.42
N PHE A 27 -16.27 12.24 6.61
CA PHE A 27 -17.19 11.59 7.53
C PHE A 27 -18.36 12.51 7.92
N TYR A 28 -18.09 13.78 8.21
CA TYR A 28 -19.13 14.77 8.56
C TYR A 28 -19.86 15.36 7.35
N ALA A 29 -19.21 15.37 6.16
CA ALA A 29 -19.83 15.84 4.92
C ALA A 29 -20.75 14.78 4.29
N ALA A 30 -20.69 13.53 4.74
CA ALA A 30 -21.58 12.48 4.24
C ALA A 30 -23.04 12.82 4.57
N PRO A 31 -23.96 12.71 3.59
CA PRO A 31 -25.36 13.10 3.79
C PRO A 31 -26.13 12.14 4.70
N ALA A 32 -25.57 11.00 5.05
CA ALA A 32 -26.15 10.02 5.96
C ALA A 32 -25.83 10.35 7.42
N ASP A 33 -26.78 10.17 8.32
CA ASP A 33 -26.55 10.26 9.77
C ASP A 33 -25.56 9.17 10.21
N PRO A 34 -24.35 9.53 10.67
CA PRO A 34 -23.32 8.55 11.02
C PRO A 34 -23.78 7.58 12.12
N ALA A 35 -24.55 8.06 13.11
CA ALA A 35 -25.07 7.21 14.19
C ALA A 35 -26.06 6.18 13.66
N ARG A 36 -26.91 6.56 12.73
CA ARG A 36 -27.86 5.65 12.10
C ARG A 36 -27.17 4.64 11.17
N ALA A 37 -26.16 5.08 10.46
CA ALA A 37 -25.34 4.19 9.62
C ALA A 37 -24.60 3.15 10.47
N ALA A 38 -23.97 3.57 11.57
CA ALA A 38 -23.26 2.71 12.49
C ALA A 38 -24.16 1.70 13.22
N CYS A 39 -25.35 2.14 13.62
CA CYS A 39 -26.34 1.31 14.32
C CYS A 39 -27.04 0.30 13.41
N GLY A 40 -27.16 0.63 12.11
CA GLY A 40 -27.80 -0.24 11.11
C GLY A 40 -29.33 -0.12 11.01
N PRO A 41 -29.97 -0.87 10.08
CA PRO A 41 -31.39 -0.69 9.75
C PRO A 41 -32.38 -1.20 10.82
N ARG A 42 -31.91 -1.98 11.79
CA ARG A 42 -32.75 -2.57 12.83
C ARG A 42 -32.78 -1.79 14.14
N CYS A 43 -32.00 -0.72 14.26
CA CYS A 43 -31.94 0.09 15.48
C CYS A 43 -33.20 0.95 15.64
N ASP A 44 -33.68 1.02 16.87
CA ASP A 44 -34.72 1.97 17.27
C ASP A 44 -34.13 3.37 17.48
N THR A 45 -35.04 4.36 17.69
CA THR A 45 -34.63 5.75 17.89
C THR A 45 -33.82 5.97 19.16
N GLY A 46 -34.03 5.16 20.20
CA GLY A 46 -33.28 5.22 21.46
C GLY A 46 -31.86 4.71 21.31
N GLN A 47 -31.67 3.60 20.58
CA GLN A 47 -30.36 3.03 20.25
C GLN A 47 -29.55 3.98 19.39
N VAL A 48 -30.16 4.59 18.36
CA VAL A 48 -29.48 5.59 17.51
C VAL A 48 -29.05 6.80 18.36
N ALA A 49 -29.85 7.24 19.30
CA ALA A 49 -29.49 8.34 20.21
C ALA A 49 -28.32 7.95 21.13
N ALA A 50 -28.29 6.71 21.64
CA ALA A 50 -27.17 6.21 22.45
C ALA A 50 -25.88 6.14 21.66
N VAL A 51 -25.90 5.59 20.41
CA VAL A 51 -24.75 5.57 19.52
C VAL A 51 -24.29 6.98 19.16
N ARG A 52 -25.23 7.92 18.92
CA ARG A 52 -24.90 9.32 18.66
C ARG A 52 -24.15 9.95 19.82
N ALA A 53 -24.59 9.70 21.05
CA ALA A 53 -23.94 10.19 22.26
C ALA A 53 -22.56 9.54 22.46
N SER A 54 -22.45 8.22 22.26
CA SER A 54 -21.15 7.49 22.39
C SER A 54 -20.12 7.90 21.32
N MET A 55 -20.58 8.25 20.11
CA MET A 55 -19.74 8.84 19.07
C MET A 55 -19.40 10.31 19.30
N GLY A 56 -20.00 10.96 20.31
CA GLY A 56 -19.79 12.38 20.60
C GLY A 56 -20.30 13.32 19.52
N LEU A 57 -21.26 12.89 18.68
CA LEU A 57 -21.77 13.67 17.54
C LEU A 57 -22.56 14.94 17.94
N ASP A 58 -22.92 15.05 19.21
CA ASP A 58 -23.61 16.23 19.77
C ASP A 58 -22.65 17.37 20.15
N GLN A 59 -21.31 17.11 20.08
CA GLN A 59 -20.29 18.08 20.42
C GLN A 59 -19.87 18.92 19.19
N PRO A 60 -19.22 20.09 19.40
CA PRO A 60 -18.64 20.87 18.30
C PRO A 60 -17.62 20.05 17.51
N LEU A 61 -17.58 20.22 16.18
CA LEU A 61 -16.69 19.47 15.26
C LEU A 61 -15.22 19.47 15.69
N LEU A 62 -14.74 20.61 16.18
CA LEU A 62 -13.35 20.72 16.63
C LEU A 62 -13.08 19.84 17.85
N THR A 63 -13.99 19.77 18.78
CA THR A 63 -13.89 18.91 19.97
C THR A 63 -13.88 17.43 19.55
N GLN A 64 -14.78 17.04 18.66
CA GLN A 64 -14.82 15.66 18.14
C GLN A 64 -13.53 15.26 17.43
N TYR A 65 -12.93 16.18 16.63
CA TYR A 65 -11.65 15.92 15.96
C TYR A 65 -10.48 15.82 16.96
N THR A 66 -10.46 16.70 18.00
CA THR A 66 -9.41 16.60 19.03
C THR A 66 -9.56 15.33 19.87
N ASP A 67 -10.76 14.91 20.19
CA ASP A 67 -11.05 13.67 20.90
C ASP A 67 -10.68 12.43 20.06
N TYR A 68 -10.89 12.53 18.74
CA TYR A 68 -10.42 11.50 17.82
C TYR A 68 -8.90 11.37 17.83
N LEU A 69 -8.17 12.49 17.70
CA LEU A 69 -6.70 12.49 17.72
C LEU A 69 -6.12 12.05 19.06
N THR A 70 -6.71 12.51 20.19
CA THR A 70 -6.27 12.07 21.51
C THR A 70 -6.56 10.60 21.74
N GLY A 71 -7.68 10.08 21.23
CA GLY A 71 -8.01 8.66 21.26
C GLY A 71 -7.00 7.79 20.50
N ILE A 72 -6.45 8.25 19.38
CA ILE A 72 -5.38 7.54 18.66
C ILE A 72 -4.14 7.36 19.54
N VAL A 73 -3.78 8.38 20.34
CA VAL A 73 -2.52 8.39 21.10
C VAL A 73 -2.67 7.79 22.49
N ALA A 74 -3.78 8.07 23.17
CA ALA A 74 -3.99 7.72 24.58
C ALA A 74 -4.97 6.56 24.79
N GLY A 75 -5.65 6.10 23.73
CA GLY A 75 -6.80 5.20 23.86
C GLY A 75 -8.06 5.98 24.28
N ARG A 76 -9.20 5.29 24.31
CA ARG A 76 -10.47 5.85 24.77
C ARG A 76 -11.45 4.76 25.19
N ASP A 77 -12.35 5.13 26.08
CA ASP A 77 -13.49 4.28 26.41
C ASP A 77 -14.61 4.51 25.40
N VAL A 78 -15.15 3.42 24.87
CA VAL A 78 -16.26 3.43 23.90
C VAL A 78 -17.42 2.66 24.47
N GLN A 79 -18.62 3.17 24.31
CA GLN A 79 -19.85 2.49 24.73
C GLN A 79 -20.47 1.79 23.52
N ASP A 80 -20.64 0.48 23.59
CA ASP A 80 -21.31 -0.30 22.56
C ASP A 80 -22.83 -0.09 22.58
N VAL A 81 -23.53 -0.59 21.57
CA VAL A 81 -25.00 -0.48 21.39
C VAL A 81 -25.78 -1.14 22.54
N ASP A 82 -25.19 -2.16 23.17
CA ASP A 82 -25.78 -2.86 24.33
C ASP A 82 -25.54 -2.16 25.67
N GLY A 83 -24.84 -1.02 25.67
CA GLY A 83 -24.50 -0.24 26.86
C GLY A 83 -23.25 -0.70 27.60
N SER A 84 -22.55 -1.73 27.10
CA SER A 84 -21.25 -2.15 27.63
C SER A 84 -20.18 -1.10 27.31
N THR A 85 -19.29 -0.82 28.26
CA THR A 85 -18.12 0.03 28.04
C THR A 85 -16.91 -0.84 27.74
N LEU A 86 -16.29 -0.61 26.57
CA LEU A 86 -15.06 -1.26 26.17
C LEU A 86 -13.93 -0.23 26.14
N HIS A 87 -12.76 -0.60 26.67
CA HIS A 87 -11.57 0.22 26.53
C HIS A 87 -10.89 -0.10 25.19
N CYS A 88 -10.70 0.90 24.35
CA CYS A 88 -9.96 0.80 23.10
C CYS A 88 -8.54 1.29 23.38
N ASP A 89 -7.59 0.34 23.44
CA ASP A 89 -6.17 0.64 23.67
C ASP A 89 -5.53 1.48 22.55
N ALA A 90 -4.51 2.25 22.89
CA ALA A 90 -3.74 3.00 21.90
C ALA A 90 -2.90 2.05 21.01
N PRO A 91 -2.89 2.28 19.69
CA PRO A 91 -3.54 3.33 18.91
C PRO A 91 -5.02 3.01 18.61
N CYS A 92 -5.96 3.79 19.17
CA CYS A 92 -7.38 3.58 18.95
C CYS A 92 -7.86 4.32 17.69
N LEU A 93 -7.90 3.62 16.56
CA LEU A 93 -8.34 4.15 15.26
C LEU A 93 -9.86 4.30 15.13
N GLY A 94 -10.61 3.86 16.12
CA GLY A 94 -12.06 3.93 16.17
C GLY A 94 -12.67 2.63 16.69
N TYR A 95 -14.00 2.61 16.77
CA TYR A 95 -14.77 1.42 17.13
C TYR A 95 -15.78 1.11 16.03
N SER A 96 -15.78 -0.12 15.56
CA SER A 96 -16.77 -0.62 14.60
C SER A 96 -18.00 -1.11 15.35
N TYR A 97 -19.08 -0.36 15.28
CA TYR A 97 -20.37 -0.76 15.86
C TYR A 97 -21.00 -1.93 15.08
N ARG A 98 -20.57 -2.18 13.85
CA ARG A 98 -21.02 -3.30 13.03
C ARG A 98 -20.36 -4.62 13.42
N LEU A 99 -19.06 -4.56 13.72
CA LEU A 99 -18.25 -5.72 14.09
C LEU A 99 -18.16 -5.92 15.61
N HIS A 100 -18.66 -4.97 16.41
CA HIS A 100 -18.57 -4.95 17.86
C HIS A 100 -17.14 -5.09 18.39
N GLN A 101 -16.17 -4.43 17.72
CA GLN A 101 -14.75 -4.49 18.12
C GLN A 101 -13.98 -3.22 17.72
N PRO A 102 -12.82 -2.96 18.36
CA PRO A 102 -11.92 -1.89 17.96
C PRO A 102 -11.43 -2.06 16.52
N VAL A 103 -11.46 -0.96 15.74
CA VAL A 103 -11.00 -0.96 14.34
C VAL A 103 -9.53 -1.37 14.24
N THR A 104 -8.72 -1.02 15.24
CA THR A 104 -7.29 -1.38 15.28
C THR A 104 -7.11 -2.90 15.31
N GLU A 105 -7.87 -3.62 16.13
CA GLU A 105 -7.81 -5.08 16.20
C GLU A 105 -8.24 -5.70 14.86
N ALA A 106 -9.36 -5.24 14.30
CA ALA A 106 -9.82 -5.71 12.99
C ALA A 106 -8.75 -5.52 11.91
N LEU A 107 -8.08 -4.37 11.88
CA LEU A 107 -7.02 -4.09 10.92
C LEU A 107 -5.79 -4.97 11.13
N VAL A 108 -5.39 -5.21 12.38
CA VAL A 108 -4.25 -6.08 12.73
C VAL A 108 -4.50 -7.52 12.29
N ASP A 109 -5.72 -8.02 12.41
CA ASP A 109 -6.08 -9.38 11.97
C ASP A 109 -5.99 -9.55 10.43
N HIS A 110 -6.29 -8.50 9.67
CA HIS A 110 -6.22 -8.51 8.20
C HIS A 110 -4.82 -8.18 7.66
N LEU A 111 -3.98 -7.52 8.45
CA LEU A 111 -2.67 -7.04 8.04
C LEU A 111 -1.70 -8.14 7.57
N PRO A 112 -1.60 -9.33 8.19
CA PRO A 112 -0.68 -10.39 7.73
C PRO A 112 -0.93 -10.84 6.29
N VAL A 113 -2.19 -10.85 5.83
CA VAL A 113 -2.57 -11.19 4.47
C VAL A 113 -2.03 -10.14 3.50
N THR A 114 -2.31 -8.86 3.77
CA THR A 114 -1.85 -7.74 2.95
C THR A 114 -0.33 -7.63 2.91
N VAL A 115 0.35 -7.81 4.05
CA VAL A 115 1.83 -7.82 4.12
C VAL A 115 2.41 -8.95 3.27
N SER A 116 1.86 -10.16 3.37
CA SER A 116 2.29 -11.29 2.55
C SER A 116 2.07 -11.03 1.05
N LEU A 117 0.91 -10.48 0.68
CA LEU A 117 0.60 -10.14 -0.70
C LEU A 117 1.56 -9.06 -1.23
N ALA A 118 1.76 -7.98 -0.48
CA ALA A 118 2.65 -6.88 -0.85
C ALA A 118 4.11 -7.34 -0.99
N ALA A 119 4.61 -8.12 -0.04
CA ALA A 119 5.99 -8.60 -0.07
C ALA A 119 6.29 -9.45 -1.31
N GLY A 120 5.43 -10.41 -1.64
CA GLY A 120 5.61 -11.24 -2.83
C GLY A 120 5.42 -10.47 -4.13
N ALA A 121 4.41 -9.59 -4.21
CA ALA A 121 4.21 -8.75 -5.38
C ALA A 121 5.39 -7.78 -5.61
N LEU A 122 5.94 -7.18 -4.55
CA LEU A 122 7.15 -6.34 -4.63
C LEU A 122 8.37 -7.15 -5.10
N ALA A 123 8.54 -8.38 -4.64
CA ALA A 123 9.62 -9.25 -5.11
C ALA A 123 9.49 -9.50 -6.62
N VAL A 124 8.30 -9.83 -7.11
CA VAL A 124 8.00 -10.00 -8.53
C VAL A 124 8.24 -8.69 -9.30
N LEU A 125 7.75 -7.56 -8.80
CA LEU A 125 7.94 -6.24 -9.40
C LEU A 125 9.43 -5.89 -9.53
N VAL A 126 10.22 -6.10 -8.48
CA VAL A 126 11.66 -5.80 -8.50
C VAL A 126 12.38 -6.69 -9.51
N VAL A 127 12.14 -8.01 -9.48
CA VAL A 127 12.80 -8.96 -10.38
C VAL A 127 12.42 -8.70 -11.84
N PHE A 128 11.14 -8.62 -12.14
CA PHE A 128 10.66 -8.44 -13.51
C PHE A 128 10.70 -6.98 -13.97
N GLY A 129 10.35 -6.03 -13.13
CA GLY A 129 10.32 -4.60 -13.47
C GLY A 129 11.73 -4.03 -13.68
N LEU A 130 12.60 -4.15 -12.68
CA LEU A 130 14.00 -3.70 -12.81
C LEU A 130 14.76 -4.55 -13.83
N GLY A 131 14.58 -5.88 -13.82
CA GLY A 131 15.28 -6.78 -14.72
C GLY A 131 14.97 -6.49 -16.18
N THR A 132 13.70 -6.38 -16.55
CA THR A 132 13.30 -6.07 -17.94
C THR A 132 13.69 -4.65 -18.33
N GLY A 133 13.53 -3.65 -17.45
CA GLY A 133 13.96 -2.28 -17.69
C GLY A 133 15.47 -2.17 -17.93
N PHE A 134 16.26 -2.87 -17.12
CA PHE A 134 17.72 -2.91 -17.25
C PHE A 134 18.18 -3.59 -18.56
N VAL A 135 17.59 -4.75 -18.90
CA VAL A 135 17.90 -5.46 -20.15
C VAL A 135 17.50 -4.63 -21.37
N ALA A 136 16.33 -3.99 -21.33
CA ALA A 136 15.86 -3.11 -22.41
C ALA A 136 16.80 -1.89 -22.60
N ALA A 137 17.25 -1.27 -21.51
CA ALA A 137 18.20 -0.15 -21.56
C ALA A 137 19.57 -0.58 -22.12
N LEU A 138 20.13 -1.71 -21.66
CA LEU A 138 21.40 -2.23 -22.16
C LEU A 138 21.37 -2.58 -23.67
N ARG A 139 20.21 -3.02 -24.14
CA ARG A 139 20.00 -3.41 -25.54
C ARG A 139 19.23 -2.35 -26.33
N HIS A 140 19.36 -1.09 -25.92
CA HIS A 140 18.65 0.03 -26.55
C HIS A 140 18.80 0.02 -28.10
N GLY A 141 17.68 0.25 -28.80
CA GLY A 141 17.59 0.26 -30.26
C GLY A 141 17.56 -1.12 -30.94
N THR A 142 17.74 -2.23 -30.21
CA THR A 142 17.69 -3.59 -30.75
C THR A 142 16.25 -4.14 -30.83
N ARG A 143 16.09 -5.30 -31.50
CA ARG A 143 14.80 -6.03 -31.53
C ARG A 143 14.36 -6.44 -30.12
N THR A 144 15.31 -6.81 -29.23
CA THR A 144 15.00 -7.17 -27.83
C THR A 144 14.40 -5.99 -27.07
N ASP A 145 14.96 -4.79 -27.22
CA ASP A 145 14.40 -3.57 -26.61
C ASP A 145 12.98 -3.32 -27.07
N ARG A 146 12.71 -3.42 -28.38
CA ARG A 146 11.38 -3.23 -28.95
C ARG A 146 10.37 -4.27 -28.45
N LEU A 147 10.76 -5.54 -28.36
CA LEU A 147 9.90 -6.61 -27.85
C LEU A 147 9.57 -6.41 -26.36
N LEU A 148 10.58 -6.12 -25.51
CA LEU A 148 10.36 -5.86 -24.09
C LEU A 148 9.50 -4.61 -23.87
N SER A 149 9.76 -3.53 -24.62
CA SER A 149 8.95 -2.31 -24.54
C SER A 149 7.52 -2.53 -25.03
N GLY A 150 7.30 -3.32 -26.06
CA GLY A 150 5.96 -3.72 -26.51
C GLY A 150 5.24 -4.57 -25.48
N PHE A 151 5.93 -5.52 -24.86
CA PHE A 151 5.36 -6.37 -23.81
C PHE A 151 4.99 -5.57 -22.56
N THR A 152 5.82 -4.60 -22.14
CA THR A 152 5.48 -3.71 -21.02
C THR A 152 4.31 -2.78 -21.35
N LEU A 153 4.16 -2.35 -22.61
CA LEU A 153 3.03 -1.55 -23.04
C LEU A 153 1.71 -2.35 -22.95
N ILE A 154 1.71 -3.59 -23.43
CA ILE A 154 0.55 -4.50 -23.32
C ILE A 154 0.25 -4.76 -21.84
N GLY A 155 1.26 -5.11 -21.03
CA GLY A 155 1.08 -5.39 -19.61
C GLY A 155 0.50 -4.21 -18.83
N ALA A 156 0.92 -2.97 -19.16
CA ALA A 156 0.37 -1.77 -18.53
C ALA A 156 -1.08 -1.44 -18.96
N SER A 157 -1.54 -2.00 -20.06
CA SER A 157 -2.91 -1.78 -20.58
C SER A 157 -3.91 -2.80 -20.06
N VAL A 158 -3.44 -3.93 -19.52
CA VAL A 158 -4.30 -5.00 -19.01
C VAL A 158 -4.74 -4.68 -17.59
N GLN A 159 -6.03 -4.65 -17.37
CA GLN A 159 -6.62 -4.46 -16.05
C GLN A 159 -6.42 -5.69 -15.16
N ILE A 160 -6.08 -5.46 -13.90
CA ILE A 160 -5.79 -6.51 -12.92
C ILE A 160 -6.96 -7.47 -12.71
N TYR A 161 -8.20 -6.99 -12.75
CA TYR A 161 -9.41 -7.82 -12.68
C TYR A 161 -9.42 -8.88 -13.78
N PHE A 162 -9.24 -8.42 -15.03
CA PHE A 162 -9.27 -9.31 -16.19
C PHE A 162 -8.16 -10.36 -16.12
N LEU A 163 -6.92 -9.91 -15.86
CA LEU A 163 -5.78 -10.80 -15.76
C LEU A 163 -5.95 -11.80 -14.60
N GLY A 164 -6.45 -11.34 -13.45
CA GLY A 164 -6.68 -12.18 -12.28
C GLY A 164 -7.69 -13.29 -12.53
N TYR A 165 -8.85 -12.94 -13.10
CA TYR A 165 -9.86 -13.95 -13.41
C TYR A 165 -9.45 -14.90 -14.52
N VAL A 166 -8.81 -14.43 -15.60
CA VAL A 166 -8.30 -15.29 -16.68
C VAL A 166 -7.22 -16.24 -16.15
N ALA A 167 -6.31 -15.74 -15.30
CA ALA A 167 -5.28 -16.56 -14.70
C ALA A 167 -5.84 -17.61 -13.73
N GLN A 168 -6.83 -17.26 -12.90
CA GLN A 168 -7.53 -18.25 -12.06
C GLN A 168 -8.25 -19.30 -12.91
N TRP A 169 -9.02 -18.85 -13.90
CA TRP A 169 -9.74 -19.77 -14.77
C TRP A 169 -8.78 -20.75 -15.48
N GLY A 170 -7.68 -20.24 -16.05
CA GLY A 170 -6.71 -21.04 -16.78
C GLY A 170 -5.84 -21.93 -15.90
N LEU A 171 -5.23 -21.37 -14.84
CA LEU A 171 -4.21 -22.07 -14.06
C LEU A 171 -4.75 -22.85 -12.88
N VAL A 172 -5.91 -22.45 -12.34
CA VAL A 172 -6.51 -23.12 -11.18
C VAL A 172 -7.64 -24.04 -11.63
N TYR A 173 -8.67 -23.51 -12.33
CA TYR A 173 -9.88 -24.28 -12.60
C TYR A 173 -9.78 -25.23 -13.80
N THR A 174 -9.06 -24.85 -14.89
CA THR A 174 -8.98 -25.72 -16.08
C THR A 174 -7.80 -26.68 -16.05
N THR A 175 -6.61 -26.20 -15.66
CA THR A 175 -5.39 -27.03 -15.69
C THR A 175 -5.04 -27.67 -14.35
N GLY A 176 -5.54 -27.11 -13.23
CA GLY A 176 -5.18 -27.58 -11.88
C GLY A 176 -3.69 -27.42 -11.54
N LEU A 177 -2.94 -26.56 -12.30
CA LEU A 177 -1.50 -26.36 -12.11
C LEU A 177 -1.18 -25.63 -10.81
N LEU A 178 -2.07 -24.73 -10.38
CA LEU A 178 -1.91 -23.98 -9.14
C LEU A 178 -3.09 -24.26 -8.20
N PRO A 179 -2.83 -24.24 -6.87
CA PRO A 179 -3.92 -24.36 -5.89
C PRO A 179 -4.81 -23.13 -5.91
N LEU A 180 -6.00 -23.25 -5.30
CA LEU A 180 -6.86 -22.10 -5.05
C LEU A 180 -6.13 -21.06 -4.22
N PRO A 181 -6.20 -19.78 -4.60
CA PRO A 181 -5.62 -18.70 -3.81
C PRO A 181 -6.16 -18.71 -2.38
N SER A 182 -5.26 -18.71 -1.42
CA SER A 182 -5.59 -18.71 0.00
C SER A 182 -4.41 -18.20 0.81
N TYR A 183 -4.70 -17.72 2.01
CA TYR A 183 -3.66 -17.34 2.96
C TYR A 183 -3.58 -18.38 4.08
N THR A 184 -2.39 -18.95 4.25
CA THR A 184 -2.02 -19.75 5.41
C THR A 184 -0.85 -19.05 6.10
N PRO A 185 -0.82 -18.88 7.43
CA PRO A 185 0.31 -18.26 8.08
C PRO A 185 1.63 -18.98 7.77
N PRO A 186 2.70 -18.27 7.38
CA PRO A 186 3.98 -18.90 6.98
C PRO A 186 4.65 -19.68 8.11
N GLY A 187 4.30 -19.36 9.35
CA GLY A 187 4.81 -20.08 10.53
C GLY A 187 4.18 -21.46 10.73
N THR A 188 3.02 -21.73 10.14
CA THR A 188 2.33 -23.04 10.26
C THR A 188 2.65 -23.93 9.08
N ASP A 189 2.53 -23.45 7.86
CA ASP A 189 2.86 -24.19 6.63
C ASP A 189 3.39 -23.24 5.55
N PRO A 190 4.73 -23.10 5.42
CA PRO A 190 5.35 -22.24 4.41
C PRO A 190 5.05 -22.66 2.97
N ALA A 191 4.83 -23.96 2.72
CA ALA A 191 4.56 -24.47 1.37
C ALA A 191 3.12 -24.13 0.95
N ALA A 192 2.15 -24.32 1.83
CA ALA A 192 0.75 -23.92 1.60
C ALA A 192 0.64 -22.39 1.46
N TRP A 193 1.37 -21.62 2.28
CA TRP A 193 1.46 -20.16 2.16
C TRP A 193 1.97 -19.73 0.78
N ALA A 194 3.14 -20.25 0.37
CA ALA A 194 3.72 -19.91 -0.92
C ALA A 194 2.83 -20.35 -2.09
N GLY A 195 2.27 -21.55 -2.03
CA GLY A 195 1.37 -22.08 -3.06
C GLY A 195 0.09 -21.26 -3.23
N GLY A 196 -0.58 -20.94 -2.12
CA GLY A 196 -1.81 -20.16 -2.14
C GLY A 196 -1.62 -18.69 -2.55
N MET A 197 -0.46 -18.10 -2.23
CA MET A 197 -0.14 -16.70 -2.55
C MET A 197 0.58 -16.52 -3.90
N LEU A 198 1.06 -17.60 -4.54
CA LEU A 198 1.89 -17.51 -5.74
C LEU A 198 1.16 -16.82 -6.91
N LEU A 199 -0.08 -17.21 -7.17
CA LEU A 199 -0.86 -16.62 -8.26
C LEU A 199 -1.18 -15.15 -8.02
N PRO A 200 -1.68 -14.71 -6.84
CA PRO A 200 -1.80 -13.31 -6.47
C PRO A 200 -0.51 -12.51 -6.62
N TRP A 201 0.63 -13.04 -6.16
CA TRP A 201 1.94 -12.38 -6.29
C TRP A 201 2.34 -12.13 -7.74
N ILE A 202 2.20 -13.16 -8.58
CA ILE A 202 2.56 -13.07 -10.00
C ILE A 202 1.66 -12.05 -10.70
N VAL A 203 0.35 -12.11 -10.50
CA VAL A 203 -0.58 -11.22 -11.20
C VAL A 203 -0.38 -9.77 -10.77
N LEU A 204 -0.36 -9.50 -9.46
CA LEU A 204 -0.18 -8.15 -8.93
C LEU A 204 1.19 -7.58 -9.28
N GLY A 205 2.24 -8.37 -9.07
CA GLY A 205 3.60 -7.96 -9.36
C GLY A 205 3.86 -7.77 -10.85
N PHE A 206 3.25 -8.59 -11.72
CA PHE A 206 3.38 -8.46 -13.18
C PHE A 206 2.76 -7.17 -13.72
N VAL A 207 1.53 -6.84 -13.31
CA VAL A 207 0.85 -5.61 -13.75
C VAL A 207 1.67 -4.38 -13.34
N ASN A 208 2.13 -4.32 -12.08
CA ASN A 208 2.93 -3.21 -11.60
C ASN A 208 4.34 -3.20 -12.22
N SER A 209 4.92 -4.38 -12.52
CA SER A 209 6.24 -4.47 -13.17
C SER A 209 6.27 -3.86 -14.56
N ALA A 210 5.17 -3.85 -15.29
CA ALA A 210 5.09 -3.28 -16.63
C ALA A 210 5.31 -1.74 -16.62
N VAL A 211 4.70 -1.04 -15.66
CA VAL A 211 4.90 0.40 -15.47
C VAL A 211 6.32 0.68 -14.98
N PHE A 212 6.76 -0.10 -13.98
CA PHE A 212 8.07 0.06 -13.35
C PHE A 212 9.24 -0.21 -14.32
N ALA A 213 9.11 -1.21 -15.20
CA ALA A 213 10.12 -1.52 -16.23
C ALA A 213 10.33 -0.36 -17.21
N ARG A 214 9.25 0.31 -17.62
CA ARG A 214 9.32 1.47 -18.51
C ARG A 214 10.03 2.65 -17.84
N LEU A 215 9.68 2.96 -16.59
CA LEU A 215 10.33 4.01 -15.81
C LEU A 215 11.80 3.69 -15.56
N SER A 216 12.12 2.43 -15.18
CA SER A 216 13.49 1.96 -14.99
C SER A 216 14.31 2.10 -16.26
N ARG A 217 13.76 1.70 -17.42
CA ARG A 217 14.42 1.86 -18.72
C ARG A 217 14.72 3.32 -19.02
N SER A 218 13.76 4.23 -18.81
CA SER A 218 13.96 5.66 -19.07
C SER A 218 15.05 6.26 -18.18
N GLN A 219 15.01 6.00 -16.89
CA GLN A 219 16.00 6.49 -15.92
C GLN A 219 17.42 5.94 -16.21
N LEU A 220 17.51 4.67 -16.60
CA LEU A 220 18.80 4.07 -16.96
C LEU A 220 19.37 4.67 -18.23
N LEU A 221 18.56 4.91 -19.27
CA LEU A 221 19.01 5.54 -20.50
C LEU A 221 19.50 6.96 -20.27
N GLU A 222 18.76 7.77 -19.52
CA GLU A 222 19.15 9.13 -19.14
C GLU A 222 20.50 9.12 -18.40
N THR A 223 20.66 8.23 -17.42
CA THR A 223 21.92 8.11 -16.68
C THR A 223 23.07 7.58 -17.54
N MET A 224 22.81 6.75 -18.58
CA MET A 224 23.84 6.25 -19.49
C MET A 224 24.51 7.36 -20.33
N ASP A 225 23.79 8.46 -20.54
CA ASP A 225 24.28 9.61 -21.31
C ASP A 225 25.08 10.60 -20.47
N GLU A 226 25.13 10.44 -19.16
CA GLU A 226 25.89 11.28 -18.24
C GLU A 226 27.41 11.21 -18.50
N GLU A 227 28.10 12.34 -18.36
CA GLU A 227 29.53 12.48 -18.66
C GLU A 227 30.41 11.54 -17.83
N TYR A 228 30.08 11.32 -16.55
CA TYR A 228 30.87 10.42 -15.71
C TYR A 228 30.80 8.95 -16.15
N VAL A 229 29.67 8.52 -16.77
CA VAL A 229 29.52 7.19 -17.34
C VAL A 229 30.35 7.08 -18.62
N ARG A 230 30.34 8.12 -19.47
CA ARG A 230 31.16 8.20 -20.69
C ARG A 230 32.64 8.20 -20.33
N THR A 231 33.05 8.96 -19.34
CA THR A 231 34.45 8.98 -18.86
C THR A 231 34.90 7.62 -18.32
N ALA A 232 34.05 6.91 -17.56
CA ALA A 232 34.37 5.58 -17.06
C ALA A 232 34.60 4.57 -18.20
N ARG A 233 33.82 4.69 -19.26
CA ARG A 233 34.02 3.87 -20.49
C ARG A 233 35.28 4.25 -21.24
N GLY A 234 35.59 5.53 -21.37
CA GLY A 234 36.81 6.04 -21.99
C GLY A 234 38.10 5.58 -21.26
N LYS A 235 38.00 5.32 -19.95
CA LYS A 235 39.11 4.72 -19.16
C LYS A 235 39.21 3.20 -19.29
N GLY A 236 38.54 2.56 -20.28
CA GLY A 236 38.66 1.14 -20.58
C GLY A 236 37.76 0.22 -19.73
N LEU A 237 36.83 0.72 -18.95
CA LEU A 237 35.88 -0.12 -18.24
C LEU A 237 34.94 -0.82 -19.22
N GLY A 238 34.83 -2.14 -19.11
CA GLY A 238 33.90 -2.93 -19.91
C GLY A 238 32.46 -2.47 -19.75
N ARG A 239 31.67 -2.51 -20.83
CA ARG A 239 30.29 -1.98 -20.93
C ARG A 239 29.42 -2.41 -19.75
N LEU A 240 29.37 -3.71 -19.43
CA LEU A 240 28.51 -4.22 -18.35
C LEU A 240 28.95 -3.67 -16.97
N ARG A 241 30.25 -3.62 -16.67
CA ARG A 241 30.77 -3.08 -15.42
C ARG A 241 30.50 -1.58 -15.28
N ALA A 242 30.62 -0.81 -16.37
CA ALA A 242 30.31 0.61 -16.38
C ALA A 242 28.83 0.83 -16.04
N HIS A 243 27.93 0.07 -16.65
CA HIS A 243 26.49 0.19 -16.39
C HIS A 243 26.09 -0.28 -15.00
N LEU A 244 26.56 -1.43 -14.52
CA LEU A 244 26.26 -1.92 -13.18
C LEU A 244 26.79 -1.01 -12.06
N LYS A 245 27.99 -0.45 -12.22
CA LYS A 245 28.65 0.33 -11.18
C LYS A 245 28.24 1.80 -11.16
N TYR A 246 28.07 2.41 -12.32
CA TYR A 246 27.85 3.85 -12.44
C TYR A 246 26.43 4.18 -12.87
N THR A 247 25.88 3.54 -13.91
CA THR A 247 24.54 3.82 -14.38
C THR A 247 23.47 3.36 -13.38
N ALA A 248 23.56 2.12 -12.90
CA ALA A 248 22.57 1.62 -11.93
C ALA A 248 22.58 2.44 -10.64
N ARG A 249 23.76 2.87 -10.18
CA ARG A 249 23.87 3.71 -8.99
C ARG A 249 23.31 5.12 -9.22
N GLY A 250 23.54 5.72 -10.39
CA GLY A 250 22.99 7.04 -10.72
C GLY A 250 21.46 7.03 -10.87
N ALA A 251 20.91 5.96 -11.45
CA ALA A 251 19.47 5.77 -11.60
C ALA A 251 18.76 5.30 -10.32
N ALA A 252 19.51 4.89 -9.28
CA ALA A 252 18.92 4.29 -8.08
C ALA A 252 17.98 5.24 -7.30
N GLY A 253 18.29 6.53 -7.24
CA GLY A 253 17.48 7.49 -6.47
C GLY A 253 15.99 7.49 -6.87
N PRO A 254 15.65 7.84 -8.12
CA PRO A 254 14.27 7.82 -8.58
C PRO A 254 13.61 6.44 -8.48
N LEU A 255 14.35 5.35 -8.72
CA LEU A 255 13.82 3.99 -8.67
C LEU A 255 13.50 3.55 -7.24
N VAL A 256 14.34 3.88 -6.26
CA VAL A 256 14.08 3.61 -4.84
C VAL A 256 12.89 4.43 -4.34
N GLN A 257 12.75 5.68 -4.79
CA GLN A 257 11.59 6.51 -4.44
C GLN A 257 10.27 5.89 -4.92
N LEU A 258 10.25 5.43 -6.17
CA LEU A 258 9.08 4.76 -6.74
C LEU A 258 8.79 3.44 -6.02
N LEU A 259 9.82 2.64 -5.70
CA LEU A 259 9.64 1.41 -4.92
C LEU A 259 9.06 1.68 -3.54
N GLY A 260 9.51 2.75 -2.87
CA GLY A 260 8.94 3.14 -1.58
C GLY A 260 7.46 3.51 -1.69
N LEU A 261 7.10 4.28 -2.71
CA LEU A 261 5.70 4.65 -2.96
C LEU A 261 4.83 3.41 -3.25
N GLU A 262 5.29 2.52 -4.13
CA GLU A 262 4.58 1.28 -4.45
C GLU A 262 4.45 0.36 -3.24
N ALA A 263 5.50 0.20 -2.43
CA ALA A 263 5.45 -0.59 -1.22
C ALA A 263 4.43 -0.06 -0.22
N GLY A 264 4.40 1.26 -0.01
CA GLY A 264 3.41 1.90 0.84
C GLY A 264 1.98 1.72 0.32
N ALA A 265 1.78 1.90 -0.98
CA ALA A 265 0.47 1.74 -1.62
C ALA A 265 -0.05 0.29 -1.54
N LEU A 266 0.81 -0.70 -1.78
CA LEU A 266 0.45 -2.12 -1.68
C LEU A 266 0.10 -2.54 -0.25
N LEU A 267 0.81 -2.00 0.75
CA LEU A 267 0.53 -2.26 2.17
C LEU A 267 -0.70 -1.50 2.67
N GLY A 268 -1.06 -0.39 2.02
CA GLY A 268 -2.33 0.29 2.26
C GLY A 268 -3.55 -0.51 1.84
N GLY A 269 -3.35 -1.60 1.09
CA GLY A 269 -4.36 -2.56 0.66
C GLY A 269 -4.45 -2.66 -0.86
N ALA A 270 -4.10 -3.82 -1.37
CA ALA A 270 -4.30 -4.17 -2.77
C ALA A 270 -5.76 -4.60 -3.01
N VAL A 271 -6.70 -3.68 -2.78
CA VAL A 271 -8.16 -3.91 -2.75
C VAL A 271 -8.64 -4.83 -3.88
N ILE A 272 -8.26 -4.47 -5.11
CA ILE A 272 -8.69 -5.21 -6.31
C ILE A 272 -8.18 -6.65 -6.27
N THR A 273 -6.90 -6.84 -5.96
CA THR A 273 -6.28 -8.17 -5.92
C THR A 273 -6.86 -9.02 -4.80
N GLU A 274 -6.99 -8.44 -3.61
CA GLU A 274 -7.58 -9.14 -2.46
C GLU A 274 -9.01 -9.59 -2.76
N THR A 275 -9.82 -8.73 -3.40
CA THR A 275 -11.20 -9.06 -3.77
C THR A 275 -11.25 -10.13 -4.87
N VAL A 276 -10.46 -10.02 -5.94
CA VAL A 276 -10.42 -10.97 -7.06
C VAL A 276 -10.00 -12.36 -6.60
N PHE A 277 -9.02 -12.44 -5.71
CA PHE A 277 -8.48 -13.70 -5.22
C PHE A 277 -9.14 -14.20 -3.92
N GLY A 278 -10.13 -13.47 -3.39
CA GLY A 278 -10.85 -13.86 -2.17
C GLY A 278 -10.00 -13.83 -0.91
N LEU A 279 -8.94 -12.99 -0.87
CA LEU A 279 -8.04 -12.83 0.27
C LEU A 279 -8.63 -11.86 1.29
N ASN A 280 -8.60 -12.20 2.57
CA ASN A 280 -9.11 -11.36 3.65
C ASN A 280 -8.04 -10.37 4.15
N GLY A 281 -7.62 -9.43 3.30
CA GLY A 281 -6.66 -8.39 3.65
C GLY A 281 -7.32 -7.06 4.02
N VAL A 282 -6.48 -6.06 4.33
CA VAL A 282 -6.89 -4.70 4.73
C VAL A 282 -7.69 -3.99 3.63
N GLY A 283 -7.32 -4.18 2.36
CA GLY A 283 -8.02 -3.56 1.25
C GLY A 283 -9.45 -4.11 1.07
N ARG A 284 -9.63 -5.42 1.20
CA ARG A 284 -10.95 -6.04 1.19
C ARG A 284 -11.77 -5.60 2.40
N PHE A 285 -11.18 -5.59 3.58
CA PHE A 285 -11.81 -5.06 4.80
C PHE A 285 -12.31 -3.63 4.59
N ALA A 286 -11.48 -2.75 3.99
CA ALA A 286 -11.89 -1.37 3.69
C ALA A 286 -13.10 -1.31 2.73
N THR A 287 -13.16 -2.18 1.71
CA THR A 287 -14.30 -2.26 0.80
C THR A 287 -15.57 -2.71 1.51
N GLU A 288 -15.48 -3.76 2.32
CA GLU A 288 -16.60 -4.27 3.12
C GLU A 288 -17.10 -3.24 4.14
N ALA A 289 -16.18 -2.42 4.69
CA ALA A 289 -16.52 -1.29 5.57
C ALA A 289 -17.28 -0.19 4.80
N VAL A 290 -16.87 0.15 3.57
CA VAL A 290 -17.59 1.12 2.72
C VAL A 290 -18.98 0.61 2.38
N GLU A 291 -19.12 -0.63 1.91
CA GLU A 291 -20.41 -1.25 1.58
C GLU A 291 -21.34 -1.33 2.80
N GLY A 292 -20.74 -1.60 3.97
CA GLY A 292 -21.43 -1.66 5.25
C GLY A 292 -21.70 -0.32 5.91
N GLN A 293 -21.25 0.79 5.29
CA GLN A 293 -21.34 2.14 5.87
C GLN A 293 -20.69 2.28 7.26
N ASP A 294 -19.68 1.45 7.53
CA ASP A 294 -18.88 1.47 8.77
C ASP A 294 -17.80 2.53 8.67
N LEU A 295 -18.18 3.77 8.92
CA LEU A 295 -17.34 4.94 8.76
C LEU A 295 -16.07 4.92 9.63
N PRO A 296 -16.10 4.51 10.92
CA PRO A 296 -14.87 4.36 11.71
C PRO A 296 -13.88 3.38 11.09
N ALA A 297 -14.36 2.25 10.58
CA ALA A 297 -13.51 1.25 9.91
C ALA A 297 -12.90 1.80 8.62
N VAL A 298 -13.67 2.56 7.82
CA VAL A 298 -13.16 3.21 6.59
C VAL A 298 -12.07 4.22 6.94
N VAL A 299 -12.30 5.10 7.92
CA VAL A 299 -11.32 6.11 8.34
C VAL A 299 -10.06 5.44 8.88
N GLY A 300 -10.19 4.40 9.71
CA GLY A 300 -9.07 3.62 10.23
C GLY A 300 -8.22 2.98 9.12
N ALA A 301 -8.87 2.35 8.13
CA ALA A 301 -8.18 1.76 6.99
C ALA A 301 -7.43 2.81 6.13
N VAL A 302 -8.05 3.97 5.87
CA VAL A 302 -7.42 5.09 5.14
C VAL A 302 -6.20 5.62 5.90
N LEU A 303 -6.30 5.79 7.23
CA LEU A 303 -5.17 6.25 8.03
C LEU A 303 -4.04 5.23 8.08
N LEU A 304 -4.36 3.94 8.20
CA LEU A 304 -3.35 2.88 8.13
C LEU A 304 -2.62 2.89 6.78
N ALA A 305 -3.36 3.01 5.68
CA ALA A 305 -2.79 3.13 4.34
C ALA A 305 -1.86 4.35 4.22
N ALA A 306 -2.31 5.51 4.70
CA ALA A 306 -1.50 6.72 4.72
C ALA A 306 -0.22 6.57 5.56
N CYS A 307 -0.32 5.91 6.73
CA CYS A 307 0.85 5.61 7.56
C CYS A 307 1.86 4.74 6.81
N PHE A 308 1.44 3.71 6.09
CA PHE A 308 2.35 2.88 5.30
C PHE A 308 3.00 3.66 4.16
N VAL A 309 2.24 4.46 3.40
CA VAL A 309 2.81 5.28 2.33
C VAL A 309 3.86 6.25 2.89
N VAL A 310 3.55 6.96 3.96
CA VAL A 310 4.48 7.91 4.60
C VAL A 310 5.72 7.18 5.12
N LEU A 311 5.55 6.03 5.78
CA LEU A 311 6.64 5.23 6.31
C LEU A 311 7.59 4.75 5.21
N PHE A 312 7.04 4.15 4.13
CA PHE A 312 7.86 3.60 3.06
C PHE A 312 8.53 4.68 2.20
N VAL A 313 7.88 5.82 1.99
CA VAL A 313 8.51 6.99 1.37
C VAL A 313 9.66 7.51 2.24
N ALA A 314 9.47 7.62 3.56
CA ALA A 314 10.54 8.01 4.46
C ALA A 314 11.70 7.01 4.48
N LEU A 315 11.41 5.70 4.44
CA LEU A 315 12.43 4.65 4.31
C LEU A 315 13.18 4.76 2.98
N ALA A 316 12.48 5.01 1.87
CA ALA A 316 13.09 5.24 0.57
C ALA A 316 14.05 6.44 0.60
N ASP A 317 13.66 7.55 1.23
CA ASP A 317 14.51 8.73 1.40
C ASP A 317 15.78 8.42 2.20
N LEU A 318 15.67 7.60 3.26
CA LEU A 318 16.84 7.17 4.04
C LEU A 318 17.78 6.29 3.21
N VAL A 319 17.23 5.37 2.41
CA VAL A 319 18.02 4.52 1.50
C VAL A 319 18.73 5.38 0.46
N ILE A 320 18.04 6.37 -0.14
CA ILE A 320 18.63 7.29 -1.10
C ILE A 320 19.75 8.10 -0.46
N ALA A 321 19.54 8.65 0.74
CA ALA A 321 20.57 9.39 1.48
C ALA A 321 21.78 8.53 1.86
N TRP A 322 21.62 7.21 1.98
CA TRP A 322 22.70 6.26 2.17
C TRP A 322 23.44 5.95 0.87
N LEU A 323 22.73 5.82 -0.25
CA LEU A 323 23.30 5.53 -1.58
C LEU A 323 24.05 6.73 -2.17
N ASP A 324 23.54 7.95 -1.97
CA ASP A 324 24.15 9.19 -2.46
C ASP A 324 24.36 10.20 -1.31
N PRO A 325 25.60 10.25 -0.75
CA PRO A 325 25.94 11.18 0.31
C PRO A 325 25.86 12.67 -0.08
N ARG A 326 25.80 12.99 -1.38
CA ARG A 326 25.76 14.38 -1.87
C ARG A 326 24.42 15.07 -1.56
N ILE A 327 23.34 14.29 -1.46
CA ILE A 327 21.99 14.78 -1.12
C ILE A 327 21.91 15.28 0.34
N ARG A 328 22.88 14.95 1.17
CA ARG A 328 22.92 15.35 2.59
C ARG A 328 23.33 16.79 2.82
N LEU A 329 23.74 17.52 1.80
CA LEU A 329 24.33 18.86 1.86
C LEU A 329 23.39 19.99 1.37
N GLY A 330 22.12 19.64 1.00
CA GLY A 330 21.11 20.59 0.53
C GLY A 330 20.00 20.86 1.56
#